data_eb0976e2aa4dd2bfef27a12e27d09410
#
_entry.id   eb0976e2aa4dd2bfef27a12e27d09410
#
_cell.length_a   1.000
_cell.length_b   1.000
_cell.length_c   1.000
_cell.angle_alpha   90.00
_cell.angle_beta   90.00
_cell.angle_gamma   90.00
#
_symmetry.space_group_name_H-M   'P 1'
#
loop_
_entity.id
_entity.type
_entity.pdbx_description
1 polymer ?
#
loop_
_entity_poly.entity_id
_entity_poly.type
_entity_poly.pdbx_seq_one_letter_code
_entity_poly.pdbx_strand_id
1 'polypeptide(L)'
;MHVAVNAAVSADGKLSSRRRDRIAISGEADFARVDRRRAAADAVAVGVGTVLSDDPSLTRFDEPHRADLHGPDAAPPARVVVDSRCRTPPGAAVLRGDPATYVLTSEAASDADRDALTAAGATLVTAGRERVDLTAAFEGLAADGVEHLMVEGGGELIFSLFEAGLVDELSTYVGNLVIGGRDAPTLADGEGFLEEFPALSIDSVERVDDGVLLEWTVVDG
;
A
#
# COMPACT_ATOMS: atom_id res chain seq x y z
N MET A 1 11.97 3.19 9.72
CA MET A 1 11.01 3.63 8.70
C MET A 1 9.63 3.61 9.31
N HIS A 2 8.83 4.65 9.14
CA HIS A 2 7.45 4.73 9.61
C HIS A 2 6.49 4.18 8.52
N VAL A 3 5.62 3.24 8.88
CA VAL A 3 4.71 2.57 7.94
C VAL A 3 3.26 2.87 8.30
N ALA A 4 2.59 3.62 7.44
CA ALA A 4 1.18 3.98 7.58
C ALA A 4 0.31 3.24 6.55
N VAL A 5 -0.58 2.38 7.01
CA VAL A 5 -1.56 1.70 6.14
C VAL A 5 -2.77 2.60 5.95
N ASN A 6 -3.24 2.75 4.71
CA ASN A 6 -4.49 3.44 4.39
C ASN A 6 -5.37 2.57 3.51
N ALA A 7 -6.60 2.34 3.93
CA ALA A 7 -7.55 1.54 3.18
C ALA A 7 -8.98 2.08 3.27
N ALA A 8 -9.73 1.94 2.17
CA ALA A 8 -11.17 2.16 2.16
C ALA A 8 -11.88 0.79 2.09
N VAL A 9 -12.81 0.56 3.00
CA VAL A 9 -13.60 -0.67 3.09
C VAL A 9 -15.10 -0.36 3.09
N SER A 10 -15.89 -1.30 2.61
CA SER A 10 -17.35 -1.27 2.77
C SER A 10 -17.74 -1.46 4.25
N ALA A 11 -19.00 -1.21 4.61
CA ALA A 11 -19.52 -1.41 5.95
C ALA A 11 -19.37 -2.86 6.47
N ASP A 12 -19.22 -3.82 5.57
CA ASP A 12 -18.93 -5.23 5.88
C ASP A 12 -17.45 -5.62 5.68
N GLY A 13 -16.54 -4.62 5.64
CA GLY A 13 -15.09 -4.79 5.68
C GLY A 13 -14.44 -5.28 4.37
N LYS A 14 -15.08 -5.04 3.21
CA LYS A 14 -14.54 -5.46 1.91
C LYS A 14 -13.84 -4.34 1.17
N LEU A 15 -12.66 -4.64 0.60
CA LEU A 15 -11.88 -3.72 -0.23
C LEU A 15 -12.43 -3.61 -1.67
N SER A 16 -12.97 -4.71 -2.20
CA SER A 16 -13.54 -4.76 -3.55
C SER A 16 -14.52 -5.93 -3.69
N SER A 17 -15.13 -6.12 -4.87
CA SER A 17 -15.97 -7.26 -5.14
C SER A 17 -15.16 -8.57 -5.21
N ARG A 18 -15.87 -9.73 -5.15
CA ARG A 18 -15.24 -11.04 -5.36
C ARG A 18 -14.58 -11.21 -6.75
N ARG A 19 -14.89 -10.32 -7.70
CA ARG A 19 -14.26 -10.28 -9.03
C ARG A 19 -13.04 -9.34 -9.05
N ARG A 20 -12.76 -8.69 -7.91
CA ARG A 20 -11.72 -7.67 -7.76
C ARG A 20 -11.99 -6.42 -8.63
N ASP A 21 -13.26 -6.16 -8.97
CA ASP A 21 -13.65 -4.94 -9.67
C ASP A 21 -13.48 -3.73 -8.75
N ARG A 22 -12.98 -2.64 -9.29
CA ARG A 22 -12.88 -1.38 -8.57
C ARG A 22 -14.27 -0.84 -8.23
N ILE A 23 -14.52 -0.60 -6.95
CA ILE A 23 -15.76 -0.02 -6.43
C ILE A 23 -15.43 1.32 -5.77
N ALA A 24 -16.22 2.34 -6.07
CA ALA A 24 -16.10 3.62 -5.37
C ALA A 24 -16.68 3.46 -3.96
N ILE A 25 -15.79 3.25 -2.99
CA ILE A 25 -16.15 3.08 -1.57
C ILE A 25 -16.16 4.43 -0.86
N SER A 26 -15.24 5.33 -1.21
CA SER A 26 -15.08 6.66 -0.60
C SER A 26 -15.44 7.79 -1.55
N GLY A 27 -15.63 8.99 -1.02
CA GLY A 27 -16.01 10.19 -1.74
C GLY A 27 -14.86 11.17 -1.97
N GLU A 28 -15.20 12.38 -2.40
CA GLU A 28 -14.21 13.40 -2.80
C GLU A 28 -13.36 13.90 -1.62
N ALA A 29 -13.95 14.04 -0.43
CA ALA A 29 -13.21 14.51 0.75
C ALA A 29 -12.18 13.48 1.20
N ASP A 30 -12.52 12.18 1.17
CA ASP A 30 -11.57 11.12 1.48
C ASP A 30 -10.46 11.04 0.41
N PHE A 31 -10.77 11.16 -0.88
CA PHE A 31 -9.73 11.22 -1.92
C PHE A 31 -8.77 12.38 -1.72
N ALA A 32 -9.26 13.58 -1.37
CA ALA A 32 -8.40 14.72 -1.07
C ALA A 32 -7.50 14.47 0.16
N ARG A 33 -8.03 13.78 1.19
CA ARG A 33 -7.25 13.35 2.35
C ARG A 33 -6.15 12.36 1.96
N VAL A 34 -6.48 11.35 1.14
CA VAL A 34 -5.51 10.37 0.63
C VAL A 34 -4.40 11.06 -0.17
N ASP A 35 -4.74 12.01 -1.04
CA ASP A 35 -3.75 12.76 -1.81
C ASP A 35 -2.80 13.57 -0.92
N ARG A 36 -3.28 14.12 0.21
CA ARG A 36 -2.43 14.78 1.21
C ARG A 36 -1.53 13.79 1.95
N ARG A 37 -2.04 12.60 2.33
CA ARG A 37 -1.22 11.56 2.95
C ARG A 37 -0.11 11.08 2.01
N ARG A 38 -0.42 10.89 0.72
CA ARG A 38 0.61 10.60 -0.30
C ARG A 38 1.65 11.71 -0.39
N ALA A 39 1.20 12.98 -0.34
CA ALA A 39 2.10 14.13 -0.37
C ALA A 39 3.07 14.17 0.82
N ALA A 40 2.67 13.66 1.97
CA ALA A 40 3.52 13.59 3.17
C ALA A 40 4.48 12.40 3.17
N ALA A 41 4.18 11.34 2.41
CA ALA A 41 5.00 10.14 2.35
C ALA A 41 6.20 10.29 1.40
N ASP A 42 7.28 9.54 1.66
CA ASP A 42 8.42 9.42 0.75
C ASP A 42 8.13 8.42 -0.37
N ALA A 43 7.31 7.41 -0.06
CA ALA A 43 6.90 6.40 -1.03
C ALA A 43 5.48 5.89 -0.76
N VAL A 44 4.81 5.42 -1.83
CA VAL A 44 3.49 4.79 -1.80
C VAL A 44 3.60 3.35 -2.27
N ALA A 45 3.14 2.39 -1.47
CA ALA A 45 3.28 0.96 -1.71
C ALA A 45 1.93 0.27 -1.97
N VAL A 46 1.97 -0.68 -2.89
CA VAL A 46 0.88 -1.64 -3.13
C VAL A 46 1.42 -3.05 -3.35
N GLY A 47 0.60 -4.05 -3.08
CA GLY A 47 0.90 -5.42 -3.48
C GLY A 47 0.68 -5.64 -4.98
N VAL A 48 1.40 -6.60 -5.58
CA VAL A 48 1.25 -6.95 -7.00
C VAL A 48 -0.18 -7.33 -7.37
N GLY A 49 -0.96 -7.90 -6.45
CA GLY A 49 -2.38 -8.18 -6.67
C GLY A 49 -3.17 -6.93 -7.09
N THR A 50 -2.90 -5.78 -6.48
CA THR A 50 -3.49 -4.48 -6.82
C THR A 50 -3.02 -3.99 -8.19
N VAL A 51 -1.73 -4.18 -8.51
CA VAL A 51 -1.21 -3.83 -9.85
C VAL A 51 -1.91 -4.64 -10.94
N LEU A 52 -2.09 -5.95 -10.73
CA LEU A 52 -2.72 -6.84 -11.69
C LEU A 52 -4.22 -6.61 -11.86
N SER A 53 -4.93 -6.14 -10.82
CA SER A 53 -6.38 -5.89 -10.90
C SER A 53 -6.70 -4.49 -11.42
N ASP A 54 -5.96 -3.46 -10.99
CA ASP A 54 -6.37 -2.06 -11.14
C ASP A 54 -5.43 -1.22 -12.01
N ASP A 55 -4.24 -1.74 -12.35
CA ASP A 55 -3.15 -1.05 -13.06
C ASP A 55 -2.94 0.42 -12.59
N PRO A 56 -2.73 0.64 -11.28
CA PRO A 56 -2.64 2.00 -10.73
C PRO A 56 -1.33 2.67 -11.16
N SER A 57 -1.37 3.98 -11.41
CA SER A 57 -0.15 4.76 -11.69
C SER A 57 0.57 5.20 -10.42
N LEU A 58 -0.14 5.36 -9.29
CA LEU A 58 0.34 5.88 -8.01
C LEU A 58 1.04 7.26 -8.12
N THR A 59 0.62 8.08 -9.08
CA THR A 59 1.23 9.39 -9.35
C THR A 59 0.42 10.56 -8.81
N ARG A 60 -0.79 10.30 -8.31
CA ARG A 60 -1.66 11.36 -7.80
C ARG A 60 -1.35 11.64 -6.34
N PHE A 61 -1.07 12.92 -6.01
CA PHE A 61 -0.87 13.45 -4.66
C PHE A 61 -1.19 14.95 -4.64
N ASP A 62 -1.28 15.56 -3.47
CA ASP A 62 -1.49 17.01 -3.28
C ASP A 62 -0.16 17.74 -3.44
N GLU A 63 0.15 18.24 -4.66
CA GLU A 63 1.40 18.91 -4.96
C GLU A 63 1.65 20.16 -4.09
N PRO A 64 0.68 21.07 -3.86
CA PRO A 64 0.84 22.19 -2.96
C PRO A 64 1.22 21.75 -1.54
N HIS A 65 0.54 20.75 -1.00
CA HIS A 65 0.82 20.23 0.33
C HIS A 65 2.22 19.62 0.43
N ARG A 66 2.67 18.90 -0.61
CA ARG A 66 4.04 18.39 -0.66
C ARG A 66 5.08 19.50 -0.68
N ALA A 67 4.84 20.55 -1.47
CA ALA A 67 5.74 21.70 -1.52
C ALA A 67 5.84 22.43 -0.17
N ASP A 68 4.73 22.51 0.58
CA ASP A 68 4.70 23.08 1.93
C ASP A 68 5.51 22.24 2.93
N LEU A 69 5.48 20.91 2.83
CA LEU A 69 6.15 20.00 3.75
C LEU A 69 7.66 19.80 3.43
N HIS A 70 7.98 19.64 2.16
CA HIS A 70 9.29 19.18 1.69
C HIS A 70 10.04 20.22 0.84
N GLY A 71 9.41 21.36 0.57
CA GLY A 71 9.95 22.42 -0.30
C GLY A 71 9.45 22.36 -1.74
N PRO A 72 9.55 23.50 -2.47
CA PRO A 72 8.93 23.65 -3.80
C PRO A 72 9.50 22.73 -4.89
N ASP A 73 10.72 22.24 -4.70
CA ASP A 73 11.41 21.36 -5.66
C ASP A 73 11.39 19.88 -5.20
N ALA A 74 10.55 19.53 -4.22
CA ALA A 74 10.46 18.17 -3.71
C ALA A 74 10.03 17.19 -4.79
N ALA A 75 10.79 16.11 -4.96
CA ALA A 75 10.41 15.03 -5.87
C ALA A 75 9.08 14.40 -5.46
N PRO A 76 8.26 13.90 -6.40
CA PRO A 76 7.07 13.13 -6.10
C PRO A 76 7.39 11.91 -5.21
N PRO A 77 6.42 11.39 -4.43
CA PRO A 77 6.61 10.16 -3.67
C PRO A 77 7.00 9.01 -4.59
N ALA A 78 8.01 8.22 -4.22
CA ALA A 78 8.38 7.03 -4.98
C ALA A 78 7.25 5.99 -4.98
N ARG A 79 7.26 5.10 -5.94
CA ARG A 79 6.29 4.00 -6.04
C ARG A 79 6.95 2.71 -5.57
N VAL A 80 6.22 1.90 -4.80
CA VAL A 80 6.71 0.60 -4.32
C VAL A 80 5.70 -0.48 -4.67
N VAL A 81 6.16 -1.56 -5.29
CA VAL A 81 5.35 -2.74 -5.56
C VAL A 81 5.94 -3.93 -4.82
N VAL A 82 5.15 -4.57 -3.95
CA VAL A 82 5.57 -5.83 -3.31
C VAL A 82 5.17 -6.99 -4.20
N ASP A 83 6.17 -7.64 -4.81
CA ASP A 83 5.98 -8.67 -5.85
C ASP A 83 7.05 -9.75 -5.78
N SER A 84 6.84 -10.75 -4.94
CA SER A 84 7.82 -11.82 -4.68
C SER A 84 8.34 -12.53 -5.94
N ARG A 85 7.60 -12.51 -7.04
CA ARG A 85 7.93 -13.29 -8.25
C ARG A 85 8.02 -12.44 -9.51
N CYS A 86 8.11 -11.12 -9.39
CA CYS A 86 8.17 -10.20 -10.52
C CYS A 86 7.02 -10.41 -11.55
N ARG A 87 5.79 -10.60 -11.07
CA ARG A 87 4.58 -10.76 -11.89
C ARG A 87 4.03 -9.45 -12.44
N THR A 88 4.54 -8.32 -11.97
CA THR A 88 4.19 -6.99 -12.46
C THR A 88 4.45 -6.92 -13.97
N PRO A 89 3.45 -6.61 -14.80
CA PRO A 89 3.68 -6.50 -16.24
C PRO A 89 4.69 -5.38 -16.55
N PRO A 90 5.66 -5.58 -17.44
CA PRO A 90 6.61 -4.53 -17.83
C PRO A 90 5.97 -3.27 -18.42
N GLY A 91 4.73 -3.38 -18.90
CA GLY A 91 3.93 -2.26 -19.39
C GLY A 91 2.99 -1.64 -18.37
N ALA A 92 3.01 -2.06 -17.10
CA ALA A 92 2.13 -1.55 -16.06
C ALA A 92 2.26 -0.03 -15.87
N ALA A 93 1.14 0.63 -15.52
CA ALA A 93 1.11 2.07 -15.33
C ALA A 93 2.09 2.54 -14.23
N VAL A 94 2.27 1.72 -13.19
CA VAL A 94 3.19 2.01 -12.07
C VAL A 94 4.67 2.07 -12.51
N LEU A 95 5.05 1.55 -13.67
CA LEU A 95 6.42 1.59 -14.20
C LEU A 95 6.67 2.73 -15.18
N ARG A 96 5.63 3.50 -15.55
CA ARG A 96 5.76 4.52 -16.61
C ARG A 96 6.22 5.85 -16.04
N GLY A 97 7.31 6.39 -16.61
CA GLY A 97 7.81 7.73 -16.28
C GLY A 97 8.13 7.93 -14.80
N ASP A 98 8.21 9.17 -14.38
CA ASP A 98 8.42 9.53 -12.99
C ASP A 98 7.14 9.34 -12.14
N PRO A 99 7.30 9.14 -10.81
CA PRO A 99 8.53 9.00 -10.02
C PRO A 99 9.20 7.62 -10.15
N ALA A 100 10.34 7.45 -9.46
CA ALA A 100 11.04 6.16 -9.37
C ALA A 100 10.10 5.05 -8.86
N THR A 101 10.31 3.82 -9.36
CA THR A 101 9.54 2.65 -8.92
C THR A 101 10.48 1.58 -8.38
N TYR A 102 10.26 1.20 -7.13
CA TYR A 102 10.89 0.05 -6.50
C TYR A 102 9.98 -1.17 -6.63
N VAL A 103 10.56 -2.32 -6.96
CA VAL A 103 9.86 -3.60 -6.88
C VAL A 103 10.58 -4.46 -5.85
N LEU A 104 9.89 -4.74 -4.74
CA LEU A 104 10.39 -5.62 -3.69
C LEU A 104 10.11 -7.05 -4.12
N THR A 105 11.16 -7.83 -4.32
CA THR A 105 11.05 -9.19 -4.85
C THR A 105 11.82 -10.20 -4.00
N SER A 106 11.65 -11.48 -4.30
CA SER A 106 12.37 -12.57 -3.62
C SER A 106 13.29 -13.32 -4.59
N GLU A 107 14.10 -14.24 -4.05
CA GLU A 107 14.93 -15.12 -4.86
C GLU A 107 14.13 -16.06 -5.77
N ALA A 108 12.83 -16.29 -5.49
CA ALA A 108 11.94 -17.12 -6.29
C ALA A 108 11.52 -16.47 -7.63
N ALA A 109 11.79 -15.18 -7.85
CA ALA A 109 11.60 -14.55 -9.15
C ALA A 109 12.64 -15.09 -10.17
N SER A 110 12.22 -15.35 -11.41
CA SER A 110 13.16 -15.76 -12.46
C SER A 110 14.07 -14.60 -12.90
N ASP A 111 15.27 -14.90 -13.36
CA ASP A 111 16.17 -13.87 -13.87
C ASP A 111 15.55 -13.12 -15.07
N ALA A 112 14.83 -13.85 -15.94
CA ALA A 112 14.15 -13.23 -17.07
C ALA A 112 13.06 -12.21 -16.65
N ASP A 113 12.31 -12.48 -15.57
CA ASP A 113 11.28 -11.56 -15.07
C ASP A 113 11.93 -10.35 -14.38
N ARG A 114 13.04 -10.56 -13.63
CA ARG A 114 13.81 -9.46 -13.04
C ARG A 114 14.41 -8.55 -14.11
N ASP A 115 15.01 -9.14 -15.14
CA ASP A 115 15.60 -8.39 -16.26
C ASP A 115 14.53 -7.57 -17.00
N ALA A 116 13.34 -8.15 -17.20
CA ALA A 116 12.21 -7.47 -17.83
C ALA A 116 11.75 -6.25 -17.05
N LEU A 117 11.64 -6.35 -15.72
CA LEU A 117 11.25 -5.22 -14.87
C LEU A 117 12.35 -4.16 -14.77
N THR A 118 13.62 -4.58 -14.69
CA THR A 118 14.76 -3.66 -14.72
C THR A 118 14.82 -2.90 -16.04
N ALA A 119 14.61 -3.59 -17.17
CA ALA A 119 14.54 -2.97 -18.49
C ALA A 119 13.35 -2.00 -18.63
N ALA A 120 12.26 -2.23 -17.89
CA ALA A 120 11.10 -1.33 -17.80
C ALA A 120 11.33 -0.13 -16.87
N GLY A 121 12.49 -0.01 -16.22
CA GLY A 121 12.86 1.12 -15.36
C GLY A 121 12.64 0.92 -13.87
N ALA A 122 12.32 -0.29 -13.42
CA ALA A 122 12.19 -0.60 -12.00
C ALA A 122 13.55 -0.75 -11.32
N THR A 123 13.66 -0.27 -10.08
CA THR A 123 14.73 -0.63 -9.15
C THR A 123 14.29 -1.85 -8.34
N LEU A 124 15.03 -2.95 -8.43
CA LEU A 124 14.69 -4.17 -7.71
C LEU A 124 15.38 -4.20 -6.34
N VAL A 125 14.59 -4.48 -5.29
CA VAL A 125 15.09 -4.80 -3.96
C VAL A 125 14.78 -6.28 -3.71
N THR A 126 15.80 -7.14 -3.72
CA THR A 126 15.63 -8.58 -3.55
C THR A 126 15.87 -8.95 -2.09
N ALA A 127 14.84 -9.48 -1.41
CA ALA A 127 14.91 -9.94 -0.04
C ALA A 127 14.01 -11.17 0.17
N GLY A 128 14.52 -12.19 0.85
CA GLY A 128 13.80 -13.44 1.11
C GLY A 128 13.88 -14.45 -0.04
N ARG A 129 13.54 -15.71 0.28
CA ARG A 129 13.70 -16.84 -0.65
C ARG A 129 12.47 -17.08 -1.54
N GLU A 130 11.35 -17.46 -0.94
CA GLU A 130 10.09 -17.80 -1.63
C GLU A 130 9.13 -16.61 -1.72
N ARG A 131 9.11 -15.79 -0.68
CA ARG A 131 8.34 -14.55 -0.56
C ARG A 131 9.29 -13.43 -0.16
N VAL A 132 8.88 -12.20 -0.40
CA VAL A 132 9.61 -11.03 0.08
C VAL A 132 9.69 -11.10 1.61
N ASP A 133 10.91 -11.02 2.12
CA ASP A 133 11.17 -10.67 3.51
C ASP A 133 10.95 -9.16 3.65
N LEU A 134 9.78 -8.79 4.20
CA LEU A 134 9.36 -7.39 4.28
C LEU A 134 10.28 -6.57 5.18
N THR A 135 10.79 -7.15 6.26
CA THR A 135 11.72 -6.46 7.17
C THR A 135 13.01 -6.09 6.45
N ALA A 136 13.66 -7.07 5.82
CA ALA A 136 14.90 -6.82 5.06
C ALA A 136 14.67 -5.93 3.83
N ALA A 137 13.54 -6.07 3.15
CA ALA A 137 13.20 -5.22 2.00
C ALA A 137 12.98 -3.76 2.41
N PHE A 138 12.35 -3.53 3.56
CA PHE A 138 12.12 -2.19 4.11
C PHE A 138 13.41 -1.54 4.65
N GLU A 139 14.34 -2.34 5.18
CA GLU A 139 15.69 -1.86 5.48
C GLU A 139 16.41 -1.37 4.21
N GLY A 140 16.23 -2.09 3.09
CA GLY A 140 16.75 -1.67 1.79
C GLY A 140 16.15 -0.34 1.30
N LEU A 141 14.83 -0.15 1.41
CA LEU A 141 14.18 1.12 1.08
C LEU A 141 14.65 2.26 1.99
N ALA A 142 14.82 1.99 3.29
CA ALA A 142 15.31 2.98 4.26
C ALA A 142 16.76 3.41 3.93
N ALA A 143 17.60 2.48 3.47
CA ALA A 143 18.96 2.80 3.02
C ALA A 143 18.97 3.72 1.78
N ASP A 144 17.92 3.67 0.96
CA ASP A 144 17.70 4.56 -0.19
C ASP A 144 16.96 5.86 0.19
N GLY A 145 16.72 6.10 1.49
CA GLY A 145 16.17 7.36 2.02
C GLY A 145 14.66 7.39 2.19
N VAL A 146 13.96 6.25 2.13
CA VAL A 146 12.52 6.15 2.45
C VAL A 146 12.36 6.08 3.97
N GLU A 147 11.88 7.15 4.58
CA GLU A 147 11.61 7.21 6.03
C GLU A 147 10.11 7.02 6.34
N HIS A 148 9.22 7.45 5.46
CA HIS A 148 7.76 7.36 5.60
C HIS A 148 7.16 6.61 4.41
N LEU A 149 6.63 5.42 4.67
CA LEU A 149 5.99 4.57 3.66
C LEU A 149 4.47 4.53 3.87
N MET A 150 3.71 4.98 2.88
CA MET A 150 2.26 4.81 2.85
C MET A 150 1.90 3.53 2.10
N VAL A 151 1.14 2.62 2.71
CA VAL A 151 0.68 1.37 2.09
C VAL A 151 -0.81 1.44 1.80
N GLU A 152 -1.19 1.24 0.54
CA GLU A 152 -2.60 1.34 0.09
C GLU A 152 -3.26 -0.01 -0.22
N GLY A 153 -2.61 -1.10 0.12
CA GLY A 153 -3.20 -2.42 -0.04
C GLY A 153 -2.45 -3.32 -1.04
N GLY A 154 -2.93 -4.51 -1.48
CA GLY A 154 -4.14 -5.22 -1.06
C GLY A 154 -4.06 -5.93 0.29
N GLY A 155 -5.17 -6.58 0.62
CA GLY A 155 -5.35 -7.21 1.92
C GLY A 155 -4.28 -8.23 2.31
N GLU A 156 -3.74 -9.01 1.37
CA GLU A 156 -2.62 -9.93 1.65
C GLU A 156 -1.33 -9.19 2.07
N LEU A 157 -1.04 -8.04 1.46
CA LEU A 157 0.11 -7.23 1.86
C LEU A 157 -0.12 -6.63 3.25
N ILE A 158 -1.30 -6.09 3.49
CA ILE A 158 -1.64 -5.50 4.80
C ILE A 158 -1.54 -6.56 5.90
N PHE A 159 -2.08 -7.77 5.68
CA PHE A 159 -1.94 -8.88 6.62
C PHE A 159 -0.47 -9.21 6.90
N SER A 160 0.34 -9.36 5.83
CA SER A 160 1.77 -9.70 5.97
C SER A 160 2.56 -8.62 6.71
N LEU A 161 2.19 -7.35 6.58
CA LEU A 161 2.82 -6.25 7.34
C LEU A 161 2.48 -6.32 8.83
N PHE A 162 1.22 -6.60 9.17
CA PHE A 162 0.84 -6.81 10.57
C PHE A 162 1.50 -8.06 11.16
N GLU A 163 1.57 -9.16 10.39
CA GLU A 163 2.25 -10.40 10.80
C GLU A 163 3.74 -10.16 11.08
N ALA A 164 4.38 -9.29 10.31
CA ALA A 164 5.79 -8.91 10.49
C ALA A 164 6.01 -7.82 11.56
N GLY A 165 4.95 -7.28 12.18
CA GLY A 165 5.06 -6.18 13.16
C GLY A 165 5.61 -4.88 12.57
N LEU A 166 5.32 -4.59 11.30
CA LEU A 166 5.88 -3.46 10.57
C LEU A 166 4.93 -2.27 10.44
N VAL A 167 3.70 -2.36 10.94
CA VAL A 167 2.72 -1.28 10.84
C VAL A 167 2.75 -0.39 12.07
N ASP A 168 2.92 0.90 11.89
CA ASP A 168 2.84 1.92 12.95
C ASP A 168 1.44 2.51 13.05
N GLU A 169 0.82 2.82 11.91
CA GLU A 169 -0.49 3.46 11.83
C GLU A 169 -1.42 2.74 10.84
N LEU A 170 -2.70 2.72 11.17
CA LEU A 170 -3.78 2.28 10.28
C LEU A 170 -4.83 3.37 10.14
N SER A 171 -5.13 3.77 8.91
CA SER A 171 -6.25 4.63 8.57
C SER A 171 -7.27 3.84 7.76
N THR A 172 -8.50 3.73 8.26
CA THR A 172 -9.57 2.97 7.63
C THR A 172 -10.77 3.85 7.36
N TYR A 173 -11.08 4.09 6.10
CA TYR A 173 -12.36 4.69 5.71
C TYR A 173 -13.41 3.59 5.56
N VAL A 174 -14.50 3.69 6.29
CA VAL A 174 -15.64 2.77 6.21
C VAL A 174 -16.76 3.42 5.42
N GLY A 175 -16.99 2.96 4.20
CA GLY A 175 -18.03 3.49 3.29
C GLY A 175 -19.42 2.97 3.62
N ASN A 176 -20.44 3.68 3.12
CA ASN A 176 -21.86 3.46 3.39
C ASN A 176 -22.51 2.38 2.52
N LEU A 177 -21.77 1.36 2.11
CA LEU A 177 -22.26 0.27 1.26
C LEU A 177 -21.87 -1.10 1.81
N VAL A 178 -22.61 -2.12 1.40
CA VAL A 178 -22.31 -3.53 1.67
C VAL A 178 -21.94 -4.21 0.35
N ILE A 179 -20.78 -4.85 0.31
CA ILE A 179 -20.30 -5.57 -0.88
C ILE A 179 -20.62 -7.05 -0.79
N GLY A 180 -20.41 -7.67 0.36
CA GLY A 180 -20.61 -9.10 0.54
C GLY A 180 -19.61 -9.96 -0.22
N GLY A 181 -19.89 -11.29 -0.24
CA GLY A 181 -19.06 -12.27 -0.95
C GLY A 181 -17.97 -12.87 -0.06
N ARG A 182 -17.96 -14.20 0.05
CA ARG A 182 -16.98 -14.95 0.84
C ARG A 182 -15.55 -14.69 0.37
N ASP A 183 -15.34 -14.65 -0.96
CA ASP A 183 -14.04 -14.53 -1.60
C ASP A 183 -13.72 -13.07 -2.00
N ALA A 184 -14.52 -12.11 -1.52
CA ALA A 184 -14.23 -10.69 -1.71
C ALA A 184 -13.10 -10.26 -0.75
N PRO A 185 -12.05 -9.56 -1.24
CA PRO A 185 -10.91 -9.18 -0.42
C PRO A 185 -11.34 -8.32 0.77
N THR A 186 -10.68 -8.56 1.91
CA THR A 186 -10.90 -7.83 3.17
C THR A 186 -9.70 -6.92 3.47
N LEU A 187 -9.83 -6.12 4.53
CA LEU A 187 -8.75 -5.23 4.98
C LEU A 187 -7.43 -5.98 5.19
N ALA A 188 -7.49 -7.17 5.77
CA ALA A 188 -6.33 -8.03 6.00
C ALA A 188 -6.68 -9.46 5.62
N ASP A 189 -6.21 -9.89 4.43
CA ASP A 189 -6.39 -11.24 3.91
C ASP A 189 -5.13 -12.07 4.18
N GLY A 190 -5.27 -13.22 4.83
CA GLY A 190 -4.18 -14.14 5.14
C GLY A 190 -4.67 -15.37 5.88
N GLU A 191 -3.73 -16.11 6.46
CA GLU A 191 -4.07 -17.29 7.28
C GLU A 191 -4.79 -16.92 8.58
N GLY A 192 -4.69 -15.64 8.98
CA GLY A 192 -5.25 -15.11 10.24
C GLY A 192 -4.32 -15.36 11.43
N PHE A 193 -4.47 -14.52 12.45
CA PHE A 193 -3.77 -14.68 13.72
C PHE A 193 -4.51 -15.69 14.58
N LEU A 194 -3.78 -16.58 15.26
CA LEU A 194 -4.38 -17.65 16.09
C LEU A 194 -4.31 -17.34 17.60
N GLU A 195 -3.24 -16.76 18.09
CA GLU A 195 -3.00 -16.56 19.52
C GLU A 195 -2.77 -15.09 19.90
N GLU A 196 -1.88 -14.39 19.18
CA GLU A 196 -1.57 -12.99 19.43
C GLU A 196 -2.16 -12.12 18.31
N PHE A 197 -3.00 -11.15 18.69
CA PHE A 197 -3.63 -10.22 17.75
C PHE A 197 -2.96 -8.86 17.87
N PRO A 198 -2.55 -8.21 16.75
CA PRO A 198 -2.08 -6.83 16.80
C PRO A 198 -3.11 -5.93 17.48
N ALA A 199 -2.70 -5.24 18.53
CA ALA A 199 -3.56 -4.33 19.26
C ALA A 199 -3.53 -2.94 18.63
N LEU A 200 -4.67 -2.27 18.60
CA LEU A 200 -4.82 -0.93 18.04
C LEU A 200 -5.41 0.01 19.10
N SER A 201 -4.83 1.21 19.20
CA SER A 201 -5.40 2.33 19.94
C SER A 201 -6.11 3.25 18.95
N ILE A 202 -7.35 3.66 19.25
CA ILE A 202 -8.08 4.59 18.40
C ILE A 202 -7.64 6.03 18.70
N ASP A 203 -7.21 6.74 17.66
CA ASP A 203 -6.77 8.12 17.77
C ASP A 203 -7.89 9.10 17.39
N SER A 204 -8.62 8.80 16.30
CA SER A 204 -9.75 9.62 15.88
C SER A 204 -10.87 8.82 15.22
N VAL A 205 -12.09 9.37 15.31
CA VAL A 205 -13.28 8.90 14.60
C VAL A 205 -13.95 10.11 13.99
N GLU A 206 -13.99 10.18 12.67
CA GLU A 206 -14.53 11.33 11.96
C GLU A 206 -15.54 10.91 10.90
N ARG A 207 -16.60 11.71 10.73
CA ARG A 207 -17.48 11.56 9.59
C ARG A 207 -16.88 12.30 8.40
N VAL A 208 -16.58 11.56 7.34
CA VAL A 208 -16.02 12.07 6.08
C VAL A 208 -16.93 11.62 4.95
N ASP A 209 -17.39 12.54 4.09
CA ASP A 209 -18.42 12.26 3.09
C ASP A 209 -19.63 11.52 3.72
N ASP A 210 -20.06 10.41 3.14
CA ASP A 210 -21.13 9.55 3.65
C ASP A 210 -20.63 8.35 4.48
N GLY A 211 -19.35 8.35 4.84
CA GLY A 211 -18.68 7.27 5.58
C GLY A 211 -18.09 7.75 6.91
N VAL A 212 -17.26 6.88 7.48
CA VAL A 212 -16.56 7.13 8.74
C VAL A 212 -15.07 6.82 8.52
N LEU A 213 -14.23 7.78 8.86
CA LEU A 213 -12.80 7.61 8.97
C LEU A 213 -12.42 7.20 10.39
N LEU A 214 -11.64 6.15 10.49
CA LEU A 214 -11.05 5.66 11.74
C LEU A 214 -9.53 5.72 11.62
N GLU A 215 -8.88 6.37 12.57
CA GLU A 215 -7.42 6.39 12.64
C GLU A 215 -6.94 5.69 13.90
N TRP A 216 -5.89 4.91 13.77
CA TRP A 216 -5.38 4.01 14.78
C TRP A 216 -3.85 4.04 14.80
N THR A 217 -3.30 3.97 16.00
CA THR A 217 -1.89 3.62 16.24
C THR A 217 -1.80 2.15 16.63
N VAL A 218 -0.83 1.44 16.08
CA VAL A 218 -0.51 0.06 16.50
C VAL A 218 0.17 0.14 17.85
N VAL A 219 -0.32 -0.65 18.81
CA VAL A 219 0.22 -0.69 20.17
C VAL A 219 1.16 -1.89 20.28
N ASP A 220 2.39 -1.64 20.68
CA ASP A 220 3.34 -2.71 21.00
C ASP A 220 2.78 -3.58 22.13
N GLY A 221 2.73 -4.90 21.90
CA GLY A 221 2.21 -5.89 22.84
C GLY A 221 3.20 -6.27 23.94
#